data_440c8b39e7aecc894e6be9eb196d9837
#
_entry.id   440c8b39e7aecc894e6be9eb196d9837
#
_cell.length_a   1.000
_cell.length_b   1.000
_cell.length_c   1.000
_cell.angle_alpha   90.00
_cell.angle_beta   90.00
_cell.angle_gamma   90.00
#
_symmetry.space_group_name_H-M   'P 1'
#
loop_
_entity.id
_entity.type
_entity.pdbx_description
1 polymer ?
#
loop_
_entity_poly.entity_id
_entity_poly.type
_entity_poly.pdbx_seq_one_letter_code
_entity_poly.pdbx_strand_id
1 'polypeptide(L)'
;MALTRGSFERYEFDRMVVLFSMVDGDRAIPCAVSTSAMDDLEKAGRIQADQREVQFMRLRDRIEQRAAEKFVAKEFEGVPPGIILRSLDFRK
;
A
#
# COMPACT_ATOMS: atom_id res chain seq x y z
N MET A 1 -17.57 6.68 5.73
CA MET A 1 -17.13 5.43 6.35
C MET A 1 -15.64 5.31 6.23
N ALA A 2 -15.00 4.89 7.29
CA ALA A 2 -13.55 4.80 7.32
C ALA A 2 -13.09 3.43 6.81
N LEU A 3 -12.03 3.45 6.04
CA LEU A 3 -11.35 2.23 5.64
C LEU A 3 -10.53 1.74 6.83
N THR A 4 -10.64 0.46 7.16
CA THR A 4 -9.94 -0.11 8.31
C THR A 4 -8.89 -1.12 7.86
N ARG A 5 -8.02 -1.48 8.79
CA ARG A 5 -6.89 -2.37 8.52
C ARG A 5 -7.35 -3.74 8.04
N GLY A 6 -6.75 -4.21 6.97
CA GLY A 6 -6.91 -5.57 6.49
C GLY A 6 -5.65 -6.38 6.69
N SER A 7 -5.14 -7.00 5.63
CA SER A 7 -4.03 -7.93 5.71
C SER A 7 -2.94 -7.63 4.70
N PHE A 8 -1.70 -7.94 5.07
CA PHE A 8 -0.63 -8.06 4.09
C PHE A 8 -0.90 -9.31 3.25
N GLU A 9 -0.80 -9.17 1.91
CA GLU A 9 -1.03 -10.29 1.01
C GLU A 9 0.29 -10.92 0.57
N ARG A 10 1.06 -10.17 -0.20
CA ARG A 10 2.36 -10.66 -0.67
C ARG A 10 3.14 -9.54 -1.35
N TYR A 11 4.43 -9.79 -1.54
CA TYR A 11 5.26 -8.95 -2.40
C TYR A 11 5.22 -9.51 -3.81
N GLU A 12 4.90 -8.67 -4.79
CA GLU A 12 4.86 -9.08 -6.18
C GLU A 12 6.08 -8.51 -6.90
N PHE A 13 7.04 -9.39 -7.14
CA PHE A 13 8.34 -8.99 -7.68
C PHE A 13 8.22 -8.36 -9.06
N ASP A 14 7.41 -8.96 -9.94
CA ASP A 14 7.33 -8.51 -11.33
C ASP A 14 6.88 -7.07 -11.46
N ARG A 15 5.97 -6.63 -10.61
CA ARG A 15 5.47 -5.26 -10.62
C ARG A 15 6.10 -4.39 -9.55
N MET A 16 6.94 -4.99 -8.71
CA MET A 16 7.63 -4.29 -7.62
C MET A 16 6.66 -3.54 -6.73
N VAL A 17 5.64 -4.27 -6.27
CA VAL A 17 4.65 -3.74 -5.35
C VAL A 17 4.41 -4.74 -4.23
N VAL A 18 3.98 -4.21 -3.08
CA VAL A 18 3.46 -5.03 -2.01
C VAL A 18 1.94 -4.96 -2.10
N LEU A 19 1.31 -6.14 -2.15
CA LEU A 19 -0.14 -6.24 -2.19
C LEU A 19 -0.67 -6.42 -0.78
N PHE A 20 -1.69 -5.66 -0.46
CA PHE A 20 -2.34 -5.75 0.85
C PHE A 20 -3.82 -5.43 0.68
N SER A 21 -4.59 -5.59 1.73
CA SER A 21 -5.99 -5.24 1.69
C SER A 21 -6.33 -4.31 2.84
N MET A 22 -7.33 -3.49 2.60
CA MET A 22 -8.02 -2.74 3.64
C MET A 22 -9.47 -3.19 3.64
N VAL A 23 -10.22 -2.83 4.67
CA VAL A 23 -11.58 -3.32 4.82
C VAL A 23 -12.55 -2.15 4.88
N ASP A 24 -13.60 -2.22 4.08
CA ASP A 24 -14.71 -1.30 4.10
C ASP A 24 -15.95 -2.09 4.53
N GLY A 25 -16.25 -2.03 5.82
CA GLY A 25 -17.33 -2.85 6.37
C GLY A 25 -16.98 -4.32 6.29
N ASP A 26 -17.70 -5.06 5.45
CA ASP A 26 -17.44 -6.48 5.23
C ASP A 26 -16.76 -6.76 3.89
N ARG A 27 -16.31 -5.71 3.19
CA ARG A 27 -15.65 -5.85 1.89
C ARG A 27 -14.16 -5.62 2.00
N ALA A 28 -13.38 -6.52 1.43
CA ALA A 28 -11.94 -6.32 1.30
C ALA A 28 -11.66 -5.47 0.07
N ILE A 29 -10.88 -4.42 0.24
CA ILE A 29 -10.48 -3.52 -0.84
C ILE A 29 -9.04 -3.86 -1.21
N PRO A 30 -8.78 -4.28 -2.45
CA PRO A 30 -7.41 -4.61 -2.85
C PRO A 30 -6.56 -3.35 -2.93
N CYS A 31 -5.36 -3.43 -2.38
CA CYS A 31 -4.45 -2.29 -2.33
C CYS A 31 -3.06 -2.74 -2.76
N ALA A 32 -2.28 -1.79 -3.25
CA ALA A 32 -0.89 -2.02 -3.59
C ALA A 32 -0.07 -0.78 -3.23
N VAL A 33 1.15 -0.99 -2.79
CA VAL A 33 2.09 0.11 -2.58
C VAL A 33 3.40 -0.26 -3.27
N SER A 34 3.95 0.69 -4.03
CA SER A 34 5.19 0.42 -4.77
C SER A 34 6.38 0.33 -3.82
N THR A 35 7.35 -0.51 -4.19
CA THR A 35 8.58 -0.60 -3.40
C THR A 35 9.32 0.73 -3.39
N SER A 36 9.25 1.48 -4.51
CA SER A 36 9.85 2.81 -4.57
C SER A 36 9.24 3.73 -3.52
N ALA A 37 7.92 3.68 -3.34
CA ALA A 37 7.28 4.51 -2.33
C ALA A 37 7.76 4.16 -0.93
N MET A 38 7.86 2.86 -0.64
CA MET A 38 8.34 2.44 0.68
C MET A 38 9.79 2.84 0.91
N ASP A 39 10.63 2.68 -0.09
CA ASP A 39 12.03 3.07 0.03
C ASP A 39 12.18 4.58 0.25
N ASP A 40 11.37 5.38 -0.46
CA ASP A 40 11.38 6.83 -0.29
C ASP A 40 10.97 7.22 1.12
N LEU A 41 9.96 6.56 1.67
CA LEU A 41 9.48 6.87 3.01
C LEU A 41 10.53 6.60 4.07
N GLU A 42 11.34 5.57 3.89
CA GLU A 42 12.38 5.21 4.85
C GLU A 42 13.74 5.78 4.46
N LYS A 43 13.87 6.35 3.27
CA LYS A 43 15.15 6.77 2.71
C LYS A 43 16.13 5.59 2.72
N ALA A 44 15.60 4.42 2.45
CA ALA A 44 16.38 3.19 2.49
C ALA A 44 16.89 2.84 1.10
N GLY A 45 18.01 2.11 1.07
CA GLY A 45 18.50 1.53 -0.17
C GLY A 45 18.62 0.02 -0.02
N ARG A 46 18.54 -0.68 -1.13
CA ARG A 46 18.86 -2.10 -1.22
C ARG A 46 18.11 -3.00 -0.25
N ILE A 47 16.79 -2.84 -0.22
CA ILE A 47 15.96 -3.74 0.55
C ILE A 47 15.79 -5.04 -0.23
N GLN A 48 16.04 -6.17 0.41
CA GLN A 48 15.90 -7.47 -0.21
C GLN A 48 14.43 -7.88 -0.30
N ALA A 49 14.13 -8.76 -1.28
CA ALA A 49 12.75 -9.19 -1.48
C ALA A 49 12.16 -9.83 -0.23
N ASP A 50 12.95 -10.60 0.51
CA ASP A 50 12.47 -11.27 1.71
C ASP A 50 12.29 -10.32 2.89
N GLN A 51 12.66 -9.05 2.73
CA GLN A 51 12.50 -8.02 3.76
C GLN A 51 11.33 -7.10 3.50
N ARG A 52 10.62 -7.28 2.36
CA ARG A 52 9.54 -6.37 2.00
C ARG A 52 8.37 -6.42 2.94
N GLU A 53 8.04 -7.60 3.46
CA GLU A 53 6.95 -7.69 4.43
C GLU A 53 7.29 -6.92 5.71
N VAL A 54 8.50 -7.08 6.22
CA VAL A 54 8.93 -6.37 7.42
C VAL A 54 8.95 -4.87 7.17
N GLN A 55 9.44 -4.45 5.99
CA GLN A 55 9.42 -3.03 5.62
C GLN A 55 8.00 -2.50 5.60
N PHE A 56 7.07 -3.24 4.99
CA PHE A 56 5.67 -2.85 4.97
C PHE A 56 5.14 -2.68 6.40
N MET A 57 5.45 -3.63 7.28
CA MET A 57 4.97 -3.56 8.65
C MET A 57 5.48 -2.33 9.40
N ARG A 58 6.73 -1.92 9.13
CA ARG A 58 7.29 -0.71 9.75
C ARG A 58 6.57 0.55 9.27
N LEU A 59 6.13 0.56 8.03
CA LEU A 59 5.52 1.75 7.39
C LEU A 59 3.99 1.67 7.36
N ARG A 60 3.44 0.63 7.95
CA ARG A 60 2.02 0.28 7.77
C ARG A 60 1.08 1.43 8.07
N ASP A 61 1.29 2.12 9.19
CA ASP A 61 0.38 3.20 9.58
C ASP A 61 0.34 4.31 8.53
N ARG A 62 1.50 4.68 8.01
CA ARG A 62 1.58 5.74 6.98
C ARG A 62 0.96 5.27 5.68
N ILE A 63 1.21 4.02 5.30
CA ILE A 63 0.67 3.45 4.07
C ILE A 63 -0.85 3.40 4.16
N GLU A 64 -1.37 2.89 5.26
CA GLU A 64 -2.80 2.74 5.45
C GLU A 64 -3.52 4.07 5.54
N GLN A 65 -2.88 5.06 6.17
CA GLN A 65 -3.46 6.39 6.25
C GLN A 65 -3.64 6.98 4.85
N ARG A 66 -2.63 6.86 4.00
CA ARG A 66 -2.72 7.39 2.64
C ARG A 66 -3.74 6.62 1.80
N ALA A 67 -3.81 5.30 1.99
CA ALA A 67 -4.81 4.48 1.31
C ALA A 67 -6.23 4.94 1.70
N ALA A 68 -6.45 5.20 2.98
CA ALA A 68 -7.75 5.67 3.45
C ALA A 68 -8.11 7.03 2.84
N GLU A 69 -7.12 7.92 2.70
CA GLU A 69 -7.36 9.21 2.06
C GLU A 69 -7.78 9.06 0.61
N LYS A 70 -7.12 8.18 -0.13
CA LYS A 70 -7.48 7.92 -1.52
C LYS A 70 -8.85 7.26 -1.63
N PHE A 71 -9.17 6.41 -0.68
CA PHE A 71 -10.49 5.77 -0.65
C PHE A 71 -11.61 6.81 -0.50
N VAL A 72 -11.44 7.75 0.42
CA VAL A 72 -12.41 8.83 0.62
C VAL A 72 -12.52 9.69 -0.63
N ALA A 73 -11.39 9.94 -1.30
CA ALA A 73 -11.35 10.73 -2.53
C ALA A 73 -11.83 9.95 -3.75
N LYS A 74 -12.13 8.66 -3.59
CA LYS A 74 -12.58 7.77 -4.67
C LYS A 74 -11.58 7.64 -5.80
N GLU A 75 -10.31 7.62 -5.45
CA GLU A 75 -9.22 7.47 -6.42
C GLU A 75 -8.87 6.01 -6.60
N PHE A 76 -9.70 5.31 -7.34
CA PHE A 76 -9.54 3.87 -7.55
C PHE A 76 -8.86 3.58 -8.88
N GLU A 77 -8.07 2.51 -8.93
CA GLU A 77 -7.37 2.07 -10.13
C GLU A 77 -7.38 0.56 -10.20
N GLY A 78 -7.17 0.04 -11.38
CA GLY A 78 -6.99 -1.40 -11.58
C GLY A 78 -8.27 -2.16 -11.83
N VAL A 79 -8.12 -3.46 -12.07
CA VAL A 79 -9.24 -4.37 -12.33
C VAL A 79 -9.02 -5.62 -11.48
N PRO A 80 -9.87 -5.83 -10.46
CA PRO A 80 -10.94 -4.96 -9.97
C PRO A 80 -10.41 -3.66 -9.40
N PRO A 81 -11.23 -2.61 -9.33
CA PRO A 81 -10.74 -1.33 -8.81
C PRO A 81 -10.28 -1.45 -7.36
N GLY A 82 -9.17 -0.82 -7.08
CA GLY A 82 -8.60 -0.79 -5.76
C GLY A 82 -7.76 0.46 -5.58
N ILE A 83 -6.84 0.43 -4.61
CA ILE A 83 -6.04 1.60 -4.29
C ILE A 83 -4.57 1.26 -4.57
N ILE A 84 -3.93 2.11 -5.37
CA ILE A 84 -2.52 1.95 -5.70
C ILE A 84 -1.77 3.17 -5.19
N LEU A 85 -0.76 2.92 -4.37
CA LEU A 85 0.06 3.97 -3.78
C LEU A 85 1.44 3.97 -4.45
N ARG A 86 1.82 5.13 -4.93
CA ARG A 86 3.11 5.34 -5.59
C ARG A 86 3.90 6.40 -4.83
N SER A 87 5.15 6.59 -5.20
CA SER A 87 6.00 7.59 -4.54
C SER A 87 5.34 8.96 -4.47
N LEU A 88 4.72 9.37 -5.55
CA LEU A 88 4.12 10.70 -5.58
C LEU A 88 2.94 10.85 -4.61
N ASP A 89 2.32 9.77 -4.21
CA ASP A 89 1.20 9.84 -3.26
C ASP A 89 1.65 10.25 -1.86
N PHE A 90 2.94 10.12 -1.57
CA PHE A 90 3.51 10.47 -0.26
C PHE A 90 4.30 11.78 -0.29
N ARG A 91 4.39 12.41 -1.44
CA ARG A 91 5.05 13.71 -1.56
C ARG A 91 4.08 14.83 -1.22
N LYS A 92 4.63 15.89 -0.70
CA LYS A 92 3.82 17.08 -0.38
C LYS A 92 4.24 18.25 -1.22
#